data_5146b7930a3b827049cc472d96641447
#
_entry.id   5146b7930a3b827049cc472d96641447
#
_cell.length_a   1.000
_cell.length_b   1.000
_cell.length_c   1.000
_cell.angle_alpha   90.00
_cell.angle_beta   90.00
_cell.angle_gamma   90.00
#
_symmetry.space_group_name_H-M   'P 1'
#
loop_
_entity.id
_entity.type
_entity.pdbx_description
1 polymer ?
#
loop_
_entity_poly.entity_id
_entity_poly.type
_entity_poly.pdbx_seq_one_letter_code
_entity_poly.pdbx_strand_id
1 'polypeptide(L)'
;MKLLLGDCIDKLKELDDNSIDSIVTDPPYGLSFMGKKWDYDVPSQEIWEQCYRVLKPGGHLLSFAGSRTYHRMAIRIEDAGFEIRDQIMWIYGSGFPKSHNIGKAVDKQGGNSLGKEVAELVKKKRLEMGLSTIQLAELGKFYG
;
A
#
# COMPACT_ATOMS: atom_id res chain seq x y z
N MET A 1 23.08 -8.53 18.89
CA MET A 1 22.19 -7.70 18.02
C MET A 1 22.53 -6.25 18.28
N LYS A 2 22.77 -5.44 17.23
CA LYS A 2 23.06 -3.99 17.33
C LYS A 2 21.84 -3.24 16.78
N LEU A 3 21.30 -2.31 17.54
CA LEU A 3 20.21 -1.40 17.12
C LEU A 3 20.82 -0.03 16.83
N LEU A 4 20.47 0.53 15.67
CA LEU A 4 20.88 1.88 15.27
C LEU A 4 19.62 2.74 15.18
N LEU A 5 19.52 3.76 16.02
CA LEU A 5 18.39 4.69 16.03
C LEU A 5 18.78 5.95 15.26
N GLY A 6 17.95 6.34 14.29
CA GLY A 6 18.15 7.57 13.51
C GLY A 6 17.60 7.43 12.08
N ASP A 7 17.88 8.43 11.26
CA ASP A 7 17.61 8.37 9.83
C ASP A 7 18.41 7.23 9.17
N CYS A 8 17.79 6.50 8.26
CA CYS A 8 18.42 5.30 7.69
C CYS A 8 19.63 5.64 6.82
N ILE A 9 19.63 6.77 6.10
CA ILE A 9 20.78 7.20 5.28
C ILE A 9 21.97 7.50 6.18
N ASP A 10 21.75 8.26 7.26
CA ASP A 10 22.81 8.60 8.21
C ASP A 10 23.39 7.36 8.87
N LYS A 11 22.51 6.41 9.25
CA LYS A 11 22.94 5.16 9.89
C LYS A 11 23.63 4.21 8.94
N LEU A 12 23.24 4.16 7.69
CA LEU A 12 23.95 3.40 6.67
C LEU A 12 25.36 3.96 6.42
N LYS A 13 25.53 5.29 6.43
CA LYS A 13 26.85 5.96 6.29
C LYS A 13 27.82 5.63 7.44
N GLU A 14 27.32 5.23 8.61
CA GLU A 14 28.14 4.77 9.74
C GLU A 14 28.68 3.35 9.59
N LEU A 15 28.16 2.57 8.63
CA LEU A 15 28.58 1.19 8.38
C LEU A 15 29.71 1.12 7.36
N ASP A 16 30.62 0.19 7.58
CA ASP A 16 31.73 -0.08 6.66
C ASP A 16 31.24 -0.66 5.33
N ASP A 17 31.98 -0.39 4.26
CA ASP A 17 31.77 -1.00 2.96
C ASP A 17 31.88 -2.53 3.06
N ASN A 18 31.03 -3.26 2.32
CA ASN A 18 31.06 -4.72 2.25
C ASN A 18 31.02 -5.42 3.65
N SER A 19 30.27 -4.85 4.59
CA SER A 19 30.16 -5.36 5.97
C SER A 19 28.91 -6.20 6.25
N ILE A 20 27.88 -6.08 5.39
CA ILE A 20 26.56 -6.68 5.59
C ILE A 20 26.36 -7.88 4.65
N ASP A 21 25.88 -8.99 5.19
CA ASP A 21 25.67 -10.21 4.41
C ASP A 21 24.37 -10.18 3.59
N SER A 22 23.31 -9.61 4.14
CA SER A 22 22.01 -9.47 3.47
C SER A 22 21.18 -8.33 4.05
N ILE A 23 20.28 -7.77 3.25
CA ILE A 23 19.33 -6.73 3.66
C ILE A 23 17.91 -7.23 3.42
N VAL A 24 17.04 -7.10 4.43
CA VAL A 24 15.60 -7.32 4.30
C VAL A 24 14.89 -6.07 4.80
N THR A 25 14.02 -5.49 3.98
CA THR A 25 13.37 -4.22 4.31
C THR A 25 11.93 -4.15 3.81
N ASP A 26 11.06 -3.51 4.60
CA ASP A 26 9.69 -3.13 4.23
C ASP A 26 9.59 -1.60 4.18
N PRO A 27 10.02 -0.98 3.07
CA PRO A 27 10.11 0.47 2.96
C PRO A 27 8.76 1.10 2.61
N PRO A 28 8.64 2.45 2.62
CA PRO A 28 7.47 3.15 2.09
C PRO A 28 7.20 2.77 0.63
N TYR A 29 5.91 2.59 0.29
CA TYR A 29 5.50 2.12 -1.05
C TYR A 29 5.11 3.25 -2.02
N GLY A 30 5.08 4.50 -1.56
CA GLY A 30 4.62 5.62 -2.37
C GLY A 30 3.12 5.58 -2.68
N LEU A 31 2.32 5.07 -1.77
CA LEU A 31 0.86 4.95 -1.91
C LEU A 31 0.10 6.10 -1.24
N SER A 32 0.81 7.05 -0.62
CA SER A 32 0.25 8.12 0.20
C SER A 32 -0.69 7.57 1.28
N PHE A 33 -0.24 6.53 1.99
CA PHE A 33 -1.04 5.82 2.99
C PHE A 33 -1.60 6.80 4.03
N MET A 34 -2.92 6.90 4.12
CA MET A 34 -3.64 7.84 4.99
C MET A 34 -3.20 9.32 4.83
N GLY A 35 -2.71 9.72 3.66
CA GLY A 35 -2.19 11.07 3.40
C GLY A 35 -0.88 11.40 4.11
N LYS A 36 -0.16 10.40 4.60
CA LYS A 36 1.12 10.60 5.31
C LYS A 36 2.23 10.95 4.35
N LYS A 37 2.97 12.01 4.66
CA LYS A 37 4.05 12.54 3.80
C LYS A 37 5.19 11.55 3.60
N TRP A 38 5.49 10.71 4.58
CA TRP A 38 6.56 9.72 4.50
C TRP A 38 6.30 8.61 3.47
N ASP A 39 5.05 8.43 3.01
CA ASP A 39 4.68 7.44 1.99
C ASP A 39 4.20 8.10 0.68
N TYR A 40 4.67 9.29 0.36
CA TYR A 40 4.33 9.95 -0.91
C TYR A 40 5.10 9.40 -2.09
N ASP A 41 6.28 8.83 -1.85
CA ASP A 41 7.12 8.23 -2.88
C ASP A 41 7.83 6.98 -2.33
N VAL A 42 8.36 6.15 -3.21
CA VAL A 42 9.26 5.06 -2.84
C VAL A 42 10.61 5.64 -2.40
N PRO A 43 11.43 4.90 -1.63
CA PRO A 43 12.74 5.40 -1.16
C PRO A 43 13.59 5.97 -2.29
N SER A 44 14.36 7.00 -1.98
CA SER A 44 15.26 7.63 -2.93
C SER A 44 16.37 6.66 -3.39
N GLN A 45 16.93 6.93 -4.54
CA GLN A 45 18.06 6.14 -5.07
C GLN A 45 19.27 6.15 -4.10
N GLU A 46 19.53 7.27 -3.42
CA GLU A 46 20.62 7.40 -2.44
C GLU A 46 20.57 6.31 -1.34
N ILE A 47 19.35 5.96 -0.87
CA ILE A 47 19.19 4.88 0.13
C ILE A 47 19.70 3.55 -0.43
N TRP A 48 19.36 3.24 -1.67
CA TRP A 48 19.74 1.99 -2.33
C TRP A 48 21.23 1.96 -2.66
N GLU A 49 21.82 3.09 -3.03
CA GLU A 49 23.28 3.23 -3.22
C GLU A 49 24.03 2.92 -1.92
N GLN A 50 23.54 3.43 -0.77
CA GLN A 50 24.12 3.09 0.52
C GLN A 50 23.92 1.61 0.88
N CYS A 51 22.76 1.04 0.58
CA CYS A 51 22.52 -0.40 0.73
C CYS A 51 23.49 -1.23 -0.13
N TYR A 52 23.71 -0.82 -1.37
CA TYR A 52 24.66 -1.47 -2.26
C TYR A 52 26.10 -1.42 -1.73
N ARG A 53 26.54 -0.26 -1.26
CA ARG A 53 27.87 -0.04 -0.69
C ARG A 53 28.16 -0.93 0.51
N VAL A 54 27.22 -1.06 1.42
CA VAL A 54 27.44 -1.84 2.66
C VAL A 54 27.29 -3.36 2.46
N LEU A 55 26.60 -3.79 1.43
CA LEU A 55 26.46 -5.22 1.12
C LEU A 55 27.77 -5.81 0.62
N LYS A 56 28.08 -7.01 1.10
CA LYS A 56 29.20 -7.81 0.59
C LYS A 56 28.94 -8.24 -0.87
N PRO A 57 29.99 -8.43 -1.66
CA PRO A 57 29.85 -9.07 -2.98
C PRO A 57 29.09 -10.40 -2.88
N GLY A 58 28.05 -10.56 -3.69
CA GLY A 58 27.15 -11.73 -3.63
C GLY A 58 26.07 -11.65 -2.56
N GLY A 59 26.02 -10.59 -1.75
CA GLY A 59 24.94 -10.33 -0.81
C GLY A 59 23.61 -10.07 -1.49
N HIS A 60 22.49 -10.36 -0.82
CA HIS A 60 21.15 -10.20 -1.37
C HIS A 60 20.36 -9.10 -0.65
N LEU A 61 19.62 -8.33 -1.45
CA LEU A 61 18.63 -7.38 -0.97
C LEU A 61 17.24 -7.95 -1.24
N LEU A 62 16.41 -8.06 -0.19
CA LEU A 62 14.99 -8.37 -0.30
C LEU A 62 14.18 -7.14 0.13
N SER A 63 13.44 -6.56 -0.79
CA SER A 63 12.60 -5.40 -0.53
C SER A 63 11.14 -5.71 -0.79
N PHE A 64 10.29 -5.48 0.22
CA PHE A 64 8.84 -5.49 0.00
C PHE A 64 8.42 -4.30 -0.85
N ALA A 65 7.36 -4.47 -1.62
CA ALA A 65 6.80 -3.41 -2.45
C ALA A 65 5.30 -3.62 -2.69
N GLY A 66 4.59 -2.53 -2.94
CA GLY A 66 3.18 -2.58 -3.32
C GLY A 66 2.99 -2.89 -4.81
N SER A 67 1.96 -3.67 -5.17
CA SER A 67 1.65 -4.06 -6.55
C SER A 67 1.47 -2.88 -7.53
N ARG A 68 1.16 -1.68 -7.03
CA ARG A 68 0.95 -0.48 -7.88
C ARG A 68 2.23 0.29 -8.17
N THR A 69 3.25 0.16 -7.32
CA THR A 69 4.44 1.02 -7.31
C THR A 69 5.76 0.23 -7.30
N TYR A 70 5.71 -1.12 -7.26
CA TYR A 70 6.91 -1.94 -7.23
C TYR A 70 7.90 -1.64 -8.37
N HIS A 71 7.37 -1.32 -9.55
CA HIS A 71 8.20 -0.98 -10.71
C HIS A 71 9.09 0.24 -10.46
N ARG A 72 8.59 1.27 -9.74
CA ARG A 72 9.39 2.45 -9.38
C ARG A 72 10.50 2.10 -8.41
N MET A 73 10.20 1.20 -7.46
CA MET A 73 11.18 0.72 -6.49
C MET A 73 12.25 -0.12 -7.17
N ALA A 74 11.85 -1.04 -8.06
CA ALA A 74 12.76 -1.87 -8.82
C ALA A 74 13.74 -1.03 -9.68
N ILE A 75 13.23 -0.02 -10.40
CA ILE A 75 14.06 0.90 -11.18
C ILE A 75 15.09 1.59 -10.28
N ARG A 76 14.70 2.15 -9.13
CA ARG A 76 15.65 2.85 -8.24
C ARG A 76 16.68 1.91 -7.62
N ILE A 77 16.32 0.65 -7.35
CA ILE A 77 17.23 -0.38 -6.87
C ILE A 77 18.23 -0.75 -7.99
N GLU A 78 17.74 -0.93 -9.21
CA GLU A 78 18.59 -1.23 -10.38
C GLU A 78 19.53 -0.07 -10.70
N ASP A 79 19.03 1.18 -10.73
CA ASP A 79 19.83 2.39 -10.93
C ASP A 79 20.92 2.58 -9.85
N ALA A 80 20.73 2.05 -8.64
CA ALA A 80 21.72 2.04 -7.57
C ALA A 80 22.83 0.98 -7.76
N GLY A 81 22.75 0.13 -8.80
CA GLY A 81 23.74 -0.85 -9.16
C GLY A 81 23.41 -2.30 -8.85
N PHE A 82 22.20 -2.58 -8.33
CA PHE A 82 21.74 -3.94 -8.10
C PHE A 82 21.30 -4.62 -9.40
N GLU A 83 21.46 -5.92 -9.46
CA GLU A 83 20.86 -6.76 -10.48
C GLU A 83 19.52 -7.31 -9.95
N ILE A 84 18.41 -7.03 -10.63
CA ILE A 84 17.11 -7.60 -10.27
C ILE A 84 17.09 -9.08 -10.68
N ARG A 85 17.01 -9.98 -9.71
CA ARG A 85 17.05 -11.43 -9.92
C ARG A 85 15.68 -12.03 -10.11
N ASP A 86 14.74 -11.68 -9.21
CA ASP A 86 13.41 -12.30 -9.20
C ASP A 86 12.39 -11.43 -8.48
N GLN A 87 11.12 -11.76 -8.67
CA GLN A 87 9.99 -11.20 -7.95
C GLN A 87 9.24 -12.32 -7.23
N ILE A 88 9.30 -12.31 -5.89
CA ILE A 88 8.63 -13.29 -5.05
C ILE A 88 7.29 -12.72 -4.58
N MET A 89 6.22 -13.50 -4.68
CA MET A 89 4.91 -13.11 -4.19
C MET A 89 4.67 -13.63 -2.77
N TRP A 90 4.29 -12.74 -1.87
CA TRP A 90 3.75 -13.13 -0.57
C TRP A 90 2.23 -13.29 -0.70
N ILE A 91 1.76 -14.54 -0.67
CA ILE A 91 0.34 -14.88 -0.83
C ILE A 91 -0.26 -15.22 0.53
N TYR A 92 -1.39 -14.58 0.88
CA TYR A 92 -2.13 -14.87 2.10
C TYR A 92 -3.64 -14.75 1.85
N GLY A 93 -4.43 -15.58 2.58
CA GLY A 93 -5.88 -15.72 2.35
C GLY A 93 -6.74 -14.59 2.92
N SER A 94 -6.18 -13.74 3.79
CA SER A 94 -6.86 -12.61 4.39
C SER A 94 -6.11 -11.33 4.06
N GLY A 95 -6.66 -10.45 3.27
CA GLY A 95 -6.03 -9.20 2.91
C GLY A 95 -7.02 -8.07 2.72
N PHE A 96 -6.56 -6.84 2.87
CA PHE A 96 -7.35 -5.68 2.49
C PHE A 96 -7.55 -5.72 0.98
N PRO A 97 -8.80 -5.76 0.48
CA PRO A 97 -9.06 -5.63 -0.95
C PRO A 97 -8.53 -4.26 -1.41
N LYS A 98 -7.52 -4.28 -2.28
CA LYS A 98 -6.94 -3.05 -2.85
C LYS A 98 -7.71 -2.56 -4.09
N SER A 99 -8.87 -3.14 -4.36
CA SER A 99 -9.78 -2.69 -5.39
C SER A 99 -10.55 -1.43 -4.95
N HIS A 100 -10.66 -0.47 -5.86
CA HIS A 100 -11.52 0.68 -5.65
C HIS A 100 -12.98 0.24 -5.56
N ASN A 101 -13.66 0.61 -4.49
CA ASN A 101 -15.11 0.60 -4.48
C ASN A 101 -15.59 1.78 -5.34
N ILE A 102 -16.01 1.46 -6.56
CA ILE A 102 -16.43 2.47 -7.56
C ILE A 102 -17.59 3.32 -7.02
N GLY A 103 -18.56 2.74 -6.31
CA GLY A 103 -19.65 3.46 -5.69
C GLY A 103 -19.14 4.54 -4.72
N LYS A 104 -18.24 4.19 -3.81
CA LYS A 104 -17.63 5.15 -2.89
C LYS A 104 -16.76 6.20 -3.58
N ALA A 105 -16.17 5.87 -4.73
CA ALA A 105 -15.37 6.82 -5.50
C ALA A 105 -16.27 7.86 -6.19
N VAL A 106 -17.39 7.44 -6.75
CA VAL A 106 -18.42 8.32 -7.36
C VAL A 106 -19.02 9.22 -6.28
N ASP A 107 -19.37 8.69 -5.11
CA ASP A 107 -19.89 9.48 -3.98
C ASP A 107 -18.92 10.58 -3.53
N LYS A 108 -17.61 10.28 -3.51
CA LYS A 108 -16.55 11.25 -3.15
C LYS A 108 -16.35 12.36 -4.18
N GLN A 109 -16.62 12.08 -5.45
CA GLN A 109 -16.50 13.09 -6.53
C GLN A 109 -17.72 13.98 -6.66
N GLY A 110 -18.65 13.93 -5.68
CA GLY A 110 -19.89 14.69 -5.75
C GLY A 110 -20.84 14.12 -6.79
N GLY A 111 -20.69 12.84 -7.09
CA GLY A 111 -21.64 12.07 -7.87
C GLY A 111 -23.03 12.26 -7.27
N ASN A 112 -23.92 12.72 -8.10
CA ASN A 112 -25.20 13.34 -7.85
C ASN A 112 -25.96 12.77 -6.66
N SER A 113 -26.55 13.69 -5.93
CA SER A 113 -27.57 13.58 -4.91
C SER A 113 -28.66 12.52 -5.15
N LEU A 114 -28.85 12.04 -6.39
CA LEU A 114 -29.87 11.04 -6.71
C LEU A 114 -29.76 9.79 -5.83
N GLY A 115 -28.55 9.28 -5.63
CA GLY A 115 -28.34 8.13 -4.75
C GLY A 115 -28.64 8.45 -3.28
N LYS A 116 -28.32 9.65 -2.84
CA LYS A 116 -28.61 10.10 -1.47
C LYS A 116 -30.11 10.39 -1.31
N GLU A 117 -30.72 11.06 -2.28
CA GLU A 117 -32.16 11.33 -2.29
C GLU A 117 -32.98 10.05 -2.31
N VAL A 118 -32.60 9.08 -3.15
CA VAL A 118 -33.24 7.76 -3.18
C VAL A 118 -33.02 7.03 -1.86
N ALA A 119 -31.83 7.05 -1.29
CA ALA A 119 -31.54 6.41 0.00
C ALA A 119 -32.35 7.05 1.14
N GLU A 120 -32.49 8.38 1.17
CA GLU A 120 -33.32 9.07 2.17
C GLU A 120 -34.82 8.77 1.95
N LEU A 121 -35.28 8.72 0.70
CA LEU A 121 -36.66 8.35 0.37
C LEU A 121 -36.99 6.93 0.80
N VAL A 122 -36.09 5.98 0.51
CA VAL A 122 -36.23 4.56 0.91
C VAL A 122 -36.22 4.45 2.43
N LYS A 123 -35.32 5.17 3.11
CA LYS A 123 -35.26 5.19 4.57
C LYS A 123 -36.54 5.74 5.19
N LYS A 124 -37.04 6.85 4.66
CA LYS A 124 -38.30 7.47 5.10
C LYS A 124 -39.46 6.49 4.93
N LYS A 125 -39.58 5.89 3.76
CA LYS A 125 -40.66 4.93 3.44
C LYS A 125 -40.59 3.68 4.31
N ARG A 126 -39.37 3.17 4.57
CA ARG A 126 -39.14 2.06 5.49
C ARG A 126 -39.65 2.36 6.90
N LEU A 127 -39.36 3.56 7.42
CA LEU A 127 -39.79 3.98 8.75
C LEU A 127 -41.32 4.14 8.83
N GLU A 128 -41.94 4.71 7.79
CA GLU A 128 -43.40 4.82 7.69
C GLU A 128 -44.10 3.45 7.69
N MET A 129 -43.44 2.43 7.11
CA MET A 129 -43.96 1.06 7.07
C MET A 129 -43.60 0.24 8.33
N GLY A 130 -42.86 0.80 9.28
CA GLY A 130 -42.43 0.10 10.49
C GLY A 130 -41.47 -1.06 10.25
N LEU A 131 -40.78 -1.10 9.11
CA LEU A 131 -39.88 -2.18 8.74
C LEU A 131 -38.46 -1.97 9.27
N SER A 132 -37.85 -3.07 9.73
CA SER A 132 -36.40 -3.10 10.02
C SER A 132 -35.59 -3.13 8.70
N THR A 133 -34.30 -2.84 8.76
CA THR A 133 -33.38 -2.95 7.61
C THR A 133 -33.29 -4.38 7.06
N ILE A 134 -33.39 -5.36 7.93
CA ILE A 134 -33.36 -6.79 7.57
C ILE A 134 -34.61 -7.17 6.77
N GLN A 135 -35.79 -6.78 7.27
CA GLN A 135 -37.07 -7.05 6.58
C GLN A 135 -37.14 -6.36 5.22
N LEU A 136 -36.62 -5.14 5.08
CA LEU A 136 -36.53 -4.47 3.78
C LEU A 136 -35.58 -5.21 2.80
N ALA A 137 -34.45 -5.72 3.30
CA ALA A 137 -33.51 -6.49 2.50
C ALA A 137 -34.09 -7.85 2.05
N GLU A 138 -34.93 -8.47 2.87
CA GLU A 138 -35.65 -9.69 2.52
C GLU A 138 -36.67 -9.45 1.41
N LEU A 139 -37.43 -8.36 1.49
CA LEU A 139 -38.38 -7.98 0.43
C LEU A 139 -37.65 -7.72 -0.91
N GLY A 140 -36.45 -7.16 -0.90
CA GLY A 140 -35.66 -6.95 -2.11
C GLY A 140 -35.18 -8.23 -2.79
N LYS A 141 -35.09 -9.36 -2.09
CA LYS A 141 -34.71 -10.65 -2.67
C LYS A 141 -35.77 -11.30 -3.54
N PHE A 142 -37.03 -10.86 -3.48
CA PHE A 142 -38.12 -11.37 -4.30
C PHE A 142 -38.24 -10.75 -5.68
N TYR A 143 -37.42 -9.72 -5.99
CA TYR A 143 -37.47 -8.97 -7.25
C TYR A 143 -36.13 -8.96 -8.00
N GLY A 144 -35.16 -9.83 -7.63
CA GLY A 144 -33.87 -9.98 -8.27
C GLY A 144 -33.71 -11.28 -9.03
#